data_0d4e8e421d3fd12e61f2b1d07aee92d5
#
_entry.id   0d4e8e421d3fd12e61f2b1d07aee92d5
#
_cell.length_a   1.000
_cell.length_b   1.000
_cell.length_c   1.000
_cell.angle_alpha   90.00
_cell.angle_beta   90.00
_cell.angle_gamma   90.00
#
_symmetry.space_group_name_H-M   'P 1'
#
loop_
_entity.id
_entity.type
_entity.pdbx_description
1 polymer ?
#
loop_
_entity_poly.entity_id
_entity_poly.type
_entity_poly.pdbx_seq_one_letter_code
_entity_poly.pdbx_strand_id
1 'polypeptide(L)'
;MPTSGTYTFNPALGELTIYAYQLIGIRPTALLQEHMDVARTATNMMFTRWSNQGVNLWQVDLITVPLIQGTSTYNVDANTVVMLDAYIEYGSPPIDRIILPIGRTEYASYPNKQQQGFPTTFWFDRLLSPTVTLWPVPDGQQTYLKYYRVIRLQDANMNGTEQVDIPAIWLEAMVYGLAERLAQIWSPDKVAIMKPMADEAYNIAAAQNVETASTYISPQISGYFR
;
A
#
# COMPACT_ATOMS: atom_id res chain seq x y z
N MET A 1 32.75 -0.55 23.40
CA MET A 1 32.05 -1.79 23.77
C MET A 1 31.76 -2.56 22.50
N PRO A 2 31.99 -3.87 22.43
CA PRO A 2 31.63 -4.63 21.25
C PRO A 2 30.10 -4.68 21.10
N THR A 3 29.61 -4.32 19.92
CA THR A 3 28.21 -4.49 19.51
C THR A 3 28.09 -5.78 18.72
N SER A 4 26.88 -6.28 18.47
CA SER A 4 26.68 -7.49 17.65
C SER A 4 27.22 -7.33 16.21
N GLY A 5 27.32 -6.09 15.73
CA GLY A 5 27.76 -5.79 14.36
C GLY A 5 26.77 -6.24 13.27
N THR A 6 25.56 -6.68 13.64
CA THR A 6 24.55 -7.18 12.71
C THR A 6 23.27 -6.36 12.76
N TYR A 7 22.59 -6.26 11.62
CA TYR A 7 21.29 -5.62 11.45
C TYR A 7 20.28 -6.57 10.75
N THR A 8 20.48 -7.88 10.95
CA THR A 8 19.78 -8.95 10.20
C THR A 8 18.61 -9.54 10.97
N PHE A 9 18.10 -8.85 12.01
CA PHE A 9 16.93 -9.32 12.74
C PHE A 9 15.68 -9.26 11.85
N ASN A 10 15.33 -10.39 11.26
CA ASN A 10 14.14 -10.58 10.44
C ASN A 10 13.56 -11.97 10.73
N PRO A 11 12.78 -12.11 11.81
CA PRO A 11 12.21 -13.38 12.23
C PRO A 11 11.19 -13.89 11.22
N ALA A 12 11.10 -15.21 11.09
CA ALA A 12 10.08 -15.84 10.27
C ALA A 12 8.67 -15.56 10.81
N LEU A 13 7.69 -15.54 9.93
CA LEU A 13 6.29 -15.32 10.28
C LEU A 13 5.78 -16.29 11.34
N GLY A 14 6.21 -17.57 11.28
CA GLY A 14 5.89 -18.58 12.28
C GLY A 14 6.41 -18.21 13.68
N GLU A 15 7.62 -17.67 13.80
CA GLU A 15 8.20 -17.23 15.07
C GLU A 15 7.41 -16.05 15.66
N LEU A 16 7.07 -15.06 14.85
CA LEU A 16 6.23 -13.93 15.25
C LEU A 16 4.85 -14.39 15.72
N THR A 17 4.27 -15.35 15.02
CA THR A 17 2.98 -15.93 15.38
C THR A 17 3.03 -16.67 16.73
N ILE A 18 4.06 -17.48 16.93
CA ILE A 18 4.28 -18.18 18.22
C ILE A 18 4.43 -17.14 19.34
N TYR A 19 5.18 -16.08 19.10
CA TYR A 19 5.35 -15.01 20.09
C TYR A 19 4.04 -14.27 20.38
N ALA A 20 3.20 -14.02 19.39
CA ALA A 20 1.86 -13.45 19.60
C ALA A 20 0.97 -14.35 20.47
N TYR A 21 1.03 -15.67 20.29
CA TYR A 21 0.34 -16.62 21.18
C TYR A 21 0.88 -16.61 22.61
N GLN A 22 2.20 -16.48 22.79
CA GLN A 22 2.81 -16.38 24.12
C GLN A 22 2.34 -15.10 24.86
N LEU A 23 2.17 -13.99 24.19
CA LEU A 23 1.66 -12.73 24.77
C LEU A 23 0.26 -12.91 25.38
N ILE A 24 -0.57 -13.74 24.77
CA ILE A 24 -1.91 -14.05 25.30
C ILE A 24 -1.94 -15.26 26.26
N GLY A 25 -0.77 -15.82 26.59
CA GLY A 25 -0.62 -16.86 27.58
C GLY A 25 -0.70 -18.30 27.07
N ILE A 26 -0.71 -18.51 25.74
CA ILE A 26 -0.70 -19.84 25.12
C ILE A 26 0.75 -20.27 24.90
N ARG A 27 1.11 -21.42 25.47
CA ARG A 27 2.46 -21.99 25.34
C ARG A 27 2.67 -22.59 23.94
N PRO A 28 3.90 -22.53 23.38
CA PRO A 28 4.19 -23.13 22.08
C PRO A 28 3.85 -24.63 21.98
N THR A 29 3.99 -25.36 23.09
CA THR A 29 3.67 -26.80 23.17
C THR A 29 2.17 -27.10 23.14
N ALA A 30 1.32 -26.10 23.33
CA ALA A 30 -0.13 -26.23 23.28
C ALA A 30 -0.72 -25.82 21.91
N LEU A 31 0.12 -25.33 20.98
CA LEU A 31 -0.32 -24.90 19.65
C LEU A 31 -0.64 -26.12 18.78
N LEU A 32 -1.80 -26.08 18.16
CA LEU A 32 -2.30 -27.06 17.20
C LEU A 32 -2.41 -26.41 15.82
N GLN A 33 -2.66 -27.23 14.79
CA GLN A 33 -2.83 -26.73 13.43
C GLN A 33 -3.95 -25.70 13.32
N GLU A 34 -5.05 -25.87 14.05
CA GLU A 34 -6.17 -24.91 14.07
C GLU A 34 -5.76 -23.51 14.52
N HIS A 35 -4.81 -23.41 15.49
CA HIS A 35 -4.26 -22.14 15.93
C HIS A 35 -3.51 -21.42 14.79
N MET A 36 -2.74 -22.16 14.01
CA MET A 36 -1.99 -21.61 12.87
C MET A 36 -2.92 -21.17 11.73
N ASP A 37 -4.00 -21.93 11.46
CA ASP A 37 -4.99 -21.56 10.44
C ASP A 37 -5.76 -20.29 10.82
N VAL A 38 -6.11 -20.15 12.09
CA VAL A 38 -6.73 -18.92 12.63
C VAL A 38 -5.76 -17.75 12.57
N ALA A 39 -4.50 -17.96 12.96
CA ALA A 39 -3.46 -16.93 12.91
C ALA A 39 -3.23 -16.44 11.48
N ARG A 40 -3.18 -17.36 10.50
CA ARG A 40 -3.06 -17.00 9.07
C ARG A 40 -4.21 -16.09 8.63
N THR A 41 -5.42 -16.45 8.96
CA THR A 41 -6.60 -15.64 8.61
C THR A 41 -6.57 -14.28 9.29
N ALA A 42 -6.25 -14.23 10.59
CA ALA A 42 -6.15 -13.00 11.37
C ALA A 42 -5.06 -12.07 10.83
N THR A 43 -3.89 -12.60 10.42
CA THR A 43 -2.79 -11.85 9.83
C THR A 43 -3.20 -11.24 8.48
N ASN A 44 -3.81 -12.01 7.59
CA ASN A 44 -4.25 -11.52 6.29
C ASN A 44 -5.32 -10.43 6.42
N MET A 45 -6.26 -10.58 7.35
CA MET A 45 -7.25 -9.55 7.66
C MET A 45 -6.60 -8.28 8.24
N MET A 46 -5.54 -8.43 9.03
CA MET A 46 -4.76 -7.31 9.56
C MET A 46 -4.04 -6.56 8.44
N PHE A 47 -3.38 -7.26 7.55
CA PHE A 47 -2.69 -6.67 6.39
C PHE A 47 -3.66 -5.94 5.47
N THR A 48 -4.84 -6.51 5.22
CA THR A 48 -5.90 -5.84 4.48
C THR A 48 -6.33 -4.53 5.15
N ARG A 49 -6.49 -4.53 6.49
CA ARG A 49 -6.80 -3.32 7.25
C ARG A 49 -5.71 -2.26 7.11
N TRP A 50 -4.44 -2.65 7.23
CA TRP A 50 -3.32 -1.72 7.09
C TRP A 50 -3.24 -1.12 5.69
N SER A 51 -3.44 -1.93 4.65
CA SER A 51 -3.53 -1.44 3.27
C SER A 51 -4.61 -0.38 3.10
N ASN A 52 -5.76 -0.55 3.76
CA ASN A 52 -6.86 0.42 3.72
C ASN A 52 -6.58 1.70 4.53
N GLN A 53 -5.67 1.65 5.50
CA GLN A 53 -5.26 2.79 6.31
C GLN A 53 -4.18 3.66 5.62
N GLY A 54 -3.64 3.21 4.49
CA GLY A 54 -2.71 3.98 3.68
C GLY A 54 -1.29 4.09 4.25
N VAL A 55 -0.88 3.20 5.13
CA VAL A 55 0.44 3.20 5.79
C VAL A 55 1.48 2.34 5.06
N ASN A 56 1.44 2.28 3.74
CA ASN A 56 2.21 1.31 2.95
C ASN A 56 3.28 1.97 2.06
N LEU A 57 4.05 2.94 2.57
CA LEU A 57 5.07 3.62 1.76
C LEU A 57 6.16 2.68 1.22
N TRP A 58 6.44 1.56 1.89
CA TRP A 58 7.39 0.54 1.41
C TRP A 58 6.82 -0.31 0.27
N GLN A 59 5.52 -0.21 0.00
CA GLN A 59 4.81 -0.94 -1.06
C GLN A 59 4.54 -0.04 -2.27
N VAL A 60 5.34 1.00 -2.47
CA VAL A 60 5.26 1.86 -3.65
C VAL A 60 6.18 1.34 -4.73
N ASP A 61 5.62 1.04 -5.89
CA ASP A 61 6.41 0.68 -7.07
C ASP A 61 6.04 1.57 -8.29
N LEU A 62 6.97 1.64 -9.24
CA LEU A 62 6.81 2.36 -10.49
C LEU A 62 6.44 1.39 -11.60
N ILE A 63 5.29 1.62 -12.22
CA ILE A 63 4.80 0.84 -13.37
C ILE A 63 4.96 1.63 -14.65
N THR A 64 5.36 0.94 -15.72
CA THR A 64 5.47 1.48 -17.07
C THR A 64 4.55 0.70 -18.00
N VAL A 65 3.62 1.39 -18.65
CA VAL A 65 2.65 0.81 -19.58
C VAL A 65 2.83 1.44 -20.96
N PRO A 66 3.06 0.67 -22.03
CA PRO A 66 3.16 1.22 -23.38
C PRO A 66 1.82 1.81 -23.81
N LEU A 67 1.85 3.00 -24.38
CA LEU A 67 0.67 3.67 -24.90
C LEU A 67 0.43 3.28 -26.37
N ILE A 68 -0.85 3.09 -26.69
CA ILE A 68 -1.31 2.75 -28.04
C ILE A 68 -2.23 3.86 -28.52
N GLN A 69 -1.97 4.36 -29.73
CA GLN A 69 -2.81 5.39 -30.36
C GLN A 69 -4.29 4.97 -30.38
N GLY A 70 -5.15 5.88 -29.99
CA GLY A 70 -6.61 5.64 -29.99
C GLY A 70 -7.13 4.81 -28.81
N THR A 71 -6.25 4.31 -27.93
CA THR A 71 -6.66 3.55 -26.75
C THR A 71 -6.71 4.47 -25.53
N SER A 72 -7.90 4.62 -24.95
CA SER A 72 -8.10 5.48 -23.77
C SER A 72 -7.93 4.73 -22.45
N THR A 73 -8.22 3.42 -22.40
CA THR A 73 -8.31 2.65 -21.15
C THR A 73 -7.30 1.51 -21.13
N TYR A 74 -6.57 1.40 -20.03
CA TYR A 74 -5.54 0.39 -19.80
C TYR A 74 -5.85 -0.38 -18.51
N ASN A 75 -5.56 -1.68 -18.52
CA ASN A 75 -5.70 -2.50 -17.33
C ASN A 75 -4.61 -2.18 -16.30
N VAL A 76 -5.01 -2.17 -15.05
CA VAL A 76 -4.12 -2.03 -13.89
C VAL A 76 -4.13 -3.33 -13.11
N ASP A 77 -3.01 -3.69 -12.49
CA ASP A 77 -2.90 -4.88 -11.66
C ASP A 77 -3.92 -4.83 -10.50
N ALA A 78 -4.65 -5.93 -10.29
CA ALA A 78 -5.66 -6.08 -9.24
C ALA A 78 -5.12 -5.86 -7.81
N ASN A 79 -3.81 -6.02 -7.60
CA ASN A 79 -3.16 -5.76 -6.32
C ASN A 79 -2.92 -4.26 -6.04
N THR A 80 -3.27 -3.37 -6.99
CA THR A 80 -3.12 -1.92 -6.81
C THR A 80 -4.19 -1.39 -5.88
N VAL A 81 -3.77 -0.84 -4.74
CA VAL A 81 -4.66 -0.19 -3.75
C VAL A 81 -5.00 1.23 -4.20
N VAL A 82 -3.98 1.98 -4.58
CA VAL A 82 -4.11 3.36 -5.05
C VAL A 82 -3.05 3.67 -6.10
N MET A 83 -3.42 4.47 -7.08
CA MET A 83 -2.50 5.09 -8.03
C MET A 83 -2.15 6.47 -7.48
N LEU A 84 -0.84 6.72 -7.34
CA LEU A 84 -0.29 8.00 -6.90
C LEU A 84 -0.05 8.91 -8.11
N ASP A 85 1.12 9.53 -8.18
CA ASP A 85 1.50 10.37 -9.29
C ASP A 85 1.66 9.57 -10.58
N ALA A 86 1.16 10.13 -11.68
CA ALA A 86 1.30 9.56 -13.01
C ALA A 86 1.85 10.60 -14.00
N TYR A 87 2.61 10.12 -14.97
CA TYR A 87 3.20 10.95 -16.00
C TYR A 87 3.31 10.22 -17.34
N ILE A 88 3.34 10.99 -18.40
CA ILE A 88 3.47 10.50 -19.78
C ILE A 88 4.89 10.77 -20.27
N GLU A 89 5.53 9.71 -20.74
CA GLU A 89 6.80 9.83 -21.46
C GLU A 89 6.54 10.06 -22.94
N TYR A 90 7.29 10.98 -23.54
CA TYR A 90 7.22 11.29 -24.97
C TYR A 90 8.54 11.86 -25.50
N GLY A 91 8.71 11.83 -26.82
CA GLY A 91 9.85 12.45 -27.48
C GLY A 91 11.14 11.62 -27.49
N SER A 92 12.16 12.18 -28.17
CA SER A 92 13.52 11.64 -28.21
C SER A 92 14.51 12.80 -28.19
N PRO A 93 15.26 13.01 -27.11
CA PRO A 93 15.34 12.18 -25.89
C PRO A 93 14.01 12.18 -25.09
N PRO A 94 13.76 11.15 -24.25
CA PRO A 94 12.50 11.03 -23.53
C PRO A 94 12.31 12.16 -22.51
N ILE A 95 11.11 12.73 -22.47
CA ILE A 95 10.67 13.77 -21.56
C ILE A 95 9.42 13.28 -20.85
N ASP A 96 9.38 13.44 -19.54
CA ASP A 96 8.24 13.08 -18.70
C ASP A 96 7.38 14.31 -18.39
N ARG A 97 6.05 14.18 -18.57
CA ARG A 97 5.08 15.21 -18.23
C ARG A 97 4.02 14.63 -17.29
N ILE A 98 3.88 15.26 -16.13
CA ILE A 98 2.87 14.87 -15.13
C ILE A 98 1.45 15.04 -15.67
N ILE A 99 0.57 14.11 -15.33
CA ILE A 99 -0.87 14.16 -15.61
C ILE A 99 -1.64 14.15 -14.30
N LEU A 100 -2.82 14.77 -14.30
CA LEU A 100 -3.57 15.00 -13.06
C LEU A 100 -4.66 13.94 -12.86
N PRO A 101 -4.86 13.45 -11.63
CA PRO A 101 -5.97 12.56 -11.32
C PRO A 101 -7.30 13.32 -11.37
N ILE A 102 -8.32 12.69 -11.97
CA ILE A 102 -9.68 13.21 -12.01
C ILE A 102 -10.67 12.20 -11.45
N GLY A 103 -11.80 12.70 -10.97
CA GLY A 103 -12.91 11.87 -10.51
C GLY A 103 -13.79 11.38 -11.66
N ARG A 104 -14.59 10.32 -11.38
CA ARG A 104 -15.58 9.78 -12.33
C ARG A 104 -16.54 10.85 -12.85
N THR A 105 -17.01 11.75 -11.98
CA THR A 105 -17.95 12.81 -12.33
C THR A 105 -17.33 13.81 -13.29
N GLU A 106 -16.07 14.17 -13.09
CA GLU A 106 -15.33 15.07 -13.96
C GLU A 106 -15.10 14.42 -15.33
N TYR A 107 -14.65 13.15 -15.36
CA TYR A 107 -14.53 12.41 -16.62
C TYR A 107 -15.87 12.31 -17.35
N ALA A 108 -16.99 12.11 -16.61
CA ALA A 108 -18.32 12.05 -17.21
C ALA A 108 -18.74 13.36 -17.88
N SER A 109 -18.27 14.52 -17.38
CA SER A 109 -18.61 15.84 -17.91
C SER A 109 -17.94 16.19 -19.24
N TYR A 110 -16.90 15.46 -19.63
CA TYR A 110 -16.20 15.72 -20.89
C TYR A 110 -17.09 15.41 -22.10
N PRO A 111 -17.29 16.39 -22.99
CA PRO A 111 -18.25 16.25 -24.11
C PRO A 111 -17.78 15.24 -25.17
N ASN A 112 -16.47 15.19 -25.43
CA ASN A 112 -15.88 14.25 -26.40
C ASN A 112 -14.81 13.39 -25.71
N LYS A 113 -15.20 12.16 -25.37
CA LYS A 113 -14.31 11.19 -24.71
C LYS A 113 -13.30 10.52 -25.65
N GLN A 114 -13.53 10.65 -26.96
CA GLN A 114 -12.66 10.09 -28.01
C GLN A 114 -11.72 11.13 -28.63
N GLN A 115 -11.68 12.33 -28.04
CA GLN A 115 -10.76 13.37 -28.48
C GLN A 115 -9.32 12.88 -28.33
N GLN A 116 -8.62 12.75 -29.46
CA GLN A 116 -7.20 12.39 -29.46
C GLN A 116 -6.32 13.63 -29.19
N GLY A 117 -5.22 13.41 -28.51
CA GLY A 117 -4.23 14.43 -28.18
C GLY A 117 -3.30 13.96 -27.09
N PHE A 118 -2.51 14.87 -26.54
CA PHE A 118 -1.64 14.60 -25.42
C PHE A 118 -2.48 14.40 -24.13
N PRO A 119 -2.41 13.22 -23.47
CA PRO A 119 -3.13 13.00 -22.21
C PRO A 119 -2.70 14.00 -21.12
N THR A 120 -3.66 14.64 -20.49
CA THR A 120 -3.42 15.62 -19.41
C THR A 120 -4.00 15.18 -18.09
N THR A 121 -4.97 14.26 -18.14
CA THR A 121 -5.67 13.75 -16.97
C THR A 121 -5.84 12.24 -17.04
N PHE A 122 -6.00 11.62 -15.88
CA PHE A 122 -6.31 10.20 -15.77
C PHE A 122 -7.39 9.95 -14.73
N TRP A 123 -8.24 8.95 -14.98
CA TRP A 123 -9.21 8.44 -14.03
C TRP A 123 -8.88 6.99 -13.69
N PHE A 124 -8.59 6.72 -12.41
CA PHE A 124 -8.37 5.37 -11.90
C PHE A 124 -9.68 4.78 -11.36
N ASP A 125 -10.18 3.73 -12.02
CA ASP A 125 -11.40 3.02 -11.61
C ASP A 125 -11.04 1.79 -10.78
N ARG A 126 -11.45 1.80 -9.50
CA ARG A 126 -11.15 0.77 -8.51
C ARG A 126 -12.16 -0.39 -8.57
N LEU A 127 -12.17 -1.11 -9.67
CA LEU A 127 -12.96 -2.32 -9.84
C LEU A 127 -12.19 -3.56 -9.33
N LEU A 128 -12.84 -4.73 -9.38
CA LEU A 128 -12.15 -6.02 -9.16
C LEU A 128 -11.03 -6.24 -10.19
N SER A 129 -11.24 -5.76 -11.42
CA SER A 129 -10.21 -5.63 -12.46
C SER A 129 -10.04 -4.13 -12.70
N PRO A 130 -9.13 -3.47 -11.98
CA PRO A 130 -9.01 -2.02 -12.03
C PRO A 130 -8.48 -1.56 -13.38
N THR A 131 -8.90 -0.35 -13.77
CA THR A 131 -8.48 0.27 -15.04
C THR A 131 -8.08 1.71 -14.83
N VAL A 132 -7.23 2.21 -15.70
CA VAL A 132 -6.91 3.63 -15.81
C VAL A 132 -7.36 4.15 -17.17
N THR A 133 -8.12 5.23 -17.17
CA THR A 133 -8.59 5.88 -18.38
C THR A 133 -7.93 7.24 -18.53
N LEU A 134 -7.30 7.47 -19.67
CA LEU A 134 -6.60 8.70 -20.02
C LEU A 134 -7.51 9.64 -20.82
N TRP A 135 -7.37 10.92 -20.60
CA TRP A 135 -8.00 11.94 -21.43
C TRP A 135 -7.09 13.17 -21.58
N PRO A 136 -6.96 13.73 -22.82
CA PRO A 136 -7.33 13.15 -24.13
C PRO A 136 -6.76 11.76 -24.40
N VAL A 137 -7.33 11.07 -25.39
CA VAL A 137 -6.87 9.74 -25.82
C VAL A 137 -5.50 9.89 -26.53
N PRO A 138 -4.51 9.04 -26.28
CA PRO A 138 -3.21 9.10 -26.94
C PRO A 138 -3.29 9.19 -28.46
N ASP A 139 -2.56 10.12 -29.06
CA ASP A 139 -2.51 10.36 -30.51
C ASP A 139 -1.33 9.70 -31.22
N GLY A 140 -0.53 8.91 -30.49
CA GLY A 140 0.61 8.15 -31.01
C GLY A 140 1.96 8.85 -30.89
N GLN A 141 2.01 10.06 -30.34
CA GLN A 141 3.28 10.76 -30.03
C GLN A 141 3.85 10.39 -28.66
N GLN A 142 3.03 9.80 -27.80
CA GLN A 142 3.37 9.37 -26.44
C GLN A 142 3.85 7.92 -26.46
N THR A 143 4.86 7.62 -25.66
CA THR A 143 5.50 6.30 -25.65
C THR A 143 4.99 5.43 -24.50
N TYR A 144 5.01 5.99 -23.27
CA TYR A 144 4.66 5.25 -22.06
C TYR A 144 3.81 6.09 -21.12
N LEU A 145 2.86 5.42 -20.46
CA LEU A 145 2.27 5.86 -19.19
C LEU A 145 3.13 5.27 -18.08
N LYS A 146 3.65 6.13 -17.21
CA LYS A 146 4.36 5.73 -16.01
C LYS A 146 3.56 6.23 -14.80
N TYR A 147 3.44 5.40 -13.77
CA TYR A 147 2.76 5.81 -12.56
C TYR A 147 3.31 5.07 -11.35
N TYR A 148 3.33 5.77 -10.22
CA TYR A 148 3.55 5.16 -8.93
C TYR A 148 2.24 4.58 -8.41
N ARG A 149 2.31 3.39 -7.83
CA ARG A 149 1.17 2.76 -7.18
C ARG A 149 1.55 2.23 -5.82
N VAL A 150 0.57 2.16 -4.94
CA VAL A 150 0.66 1.39 -3.71
C VAL A 150 0.04 0.02 -3.97
N ILE A 151 0.79 -1.04 -3.70
CA ILE A 151 0.30 -2.42 -3.78
C ILE A 151 -0.12 -2.91 -2.39
N ARG A 152 -1.01 -3.91 -2.34
CA ARG A 152 -1.36 -4.56 -1.08
C ARG A 152 -0.19 -5.41 -0.58
N LEU A 153 -0.13 -5.59 0.75
CA LEU A 153 0.81 -6.52 1.38
C LEU A 153 0.59 -7.94 0.87
N GLN A 154 1.67 -8.70 0.74
CA GLN A 154 1.60 -10.10 0.36
C GLN A 154 0.86 -10.93 1.41
N ASP A 155 0.17 -11.97 0.95
CA ASP A 155 -0.60 -12.84 1.84
C ASP A 155 0.35 -13.67 2.73
N ALA A 156 0.01 -13.78 3.99
CA ALA A 156 0.67 -14.65 4.93
C ALA A 156 0.18 -16.09 4.72
N ASN A 157 1.08 -17.02 4.35
CA ASN A 157 0.74 -18.45 4.15
C ASN A 157 1.06 -19.33 5.37
N MET A 158 1.81 -18.79 6.35
CA MET A 158 2.26 -19.49 7.57
C MET A 158 3.14 -20.72 7.28
N ASN A 159 3.86 -20.72 6.17
CA ASN A 159 4.96 -21.66 5.95
C ASN A 159 6.09 -21.30 6.91
N GLY A 160 6.59 -22.23 7.70
CA GLY A 160 7.45 -21.98 8.87
C GLY A 160 8.72 -21.14 8.65
N THR A 161 9.16 -20.95 7.40
CA THR A 161 10.34 -20.15 7.03
C THR A 161 9.99 -18.87 6.27
N GLU A 162 8.70 -18.59 6.07
CA GLU A 162 8.24 -17.42 5.33
C GLU A 162 8.57 -16.14 6.12
N GLN A 163 9.16 -15.17 5.44
CA GLN A 163 9.40 -13.84 5.99
C GLN A 163 8.20 -12.94 5.74
N VAL A 164 8.00 -11.96 6.60
CA VAL A 164 6.91 -10.99 6.46
C VAL A 164 7.31 -9.91 5.47
N ASP A 165 6.36 -9.49 4.63
CA ASP A 165 6.54 -8.41 3.67
C ASP A 165 6.32 -7.03 4.33
N ILE A 166 6.97 -6.80 5.48
CA ILE A 166 6.92 -5.56 6.23
C ILE A 166 8.31 -5.15 6.73
N PRO A 167 8.63 -3.83 6.81
CA PRO A 167 9.85 -3.35 7.39
C PRO A 167 9.99 -3.70 8.88
N ALA A 168 11.22 -3.77 9.37
CA ALA A 168 11.51 -4.10 10.77
C ALA A 168 10.78 -3.19 11.78
N ILE A 169 10.54 -1.93 11.43
CA ILE A 169 9.79 -0.96 12.29
C ILE A 169 8.33 -1.36 12.53
N TRP A 170 7.77 -2.23 11.68
CA TRP A 170 6.39 -2.71 11.79
C TRP A 170 6.25 -4.06 12.50
N LEU A 171 7.36 -4.74 12.81
CA LEU A 171 7.34 -6.07 13.43
C LEU A 171 6.61 -6.07 14.78
N GLU A 172 6.85 -5.06 15.60
CA GLU A 172 6.19 -4.92 16.90
C GLU A 172 4.67 -4.69 16.74
N ALA A 173 4.29 -3.77 15.86
CA ALA A 173 2.88 -3.52 15.54
C ALA A 173 2.18 -4.78 15.02
N MET A 174 2.88 -5.59 14.21
CA MET A 174 2.37 -6.85 13.71
C MET A 174 2.11 -7.85 14.84
N VAL A 175 3.07 -8.04 15.73
CA VAL A 175 2.95 -9.01 16.82
C VAL A 175 1.83 -8.63 17.78
N TYR A 176 1.78 -7.39 18.24
CA TYR A 176 0.71 -6.95 19.14
C TYR A 176 -0.65 -6.89 18.45
N GLY A 177 -0.71 -6.46 17.19
CA GLY A 177 -1.94 -6.45 16.39
C GLY A 177 -2.48 -7.87 16.14
N LEU A 178 -1.60 -8.85 15.92
CA LEU A 178 -1.98 -10.25 15.82
C LEU A 178 -2.42 -10.80 17.19
N ALA A 179 -1.67 -10.51 18.26
CA ALA A 179 -2.02 -10.95 19.62
C ALA A 179 -3.40 -10.43 20.05
N GLU A 180 -3.74 -9.16 19.74
CA GLU A 180 -5.08 -8.61 20.01
C GLU A 180 -6.18 -9.43 19.33
N ARG A 181 -6.02 -9.79 18.06
CA ARG A 181 -7.00 -10.57 17.30
C ARG A 181 -7.12 -12.01 17.80
N LEU A 182 -6.00 -12.62 18.11
CA LEU A 182 -5.98 -13.98 18.67
C LEU A 182 -6.58 -14.01 20.08
N ALA A 183 -6.37 -12.97 20.87
CA ALA A 183 -6.98 -12.84 22.19
C ALA A 183 -8.52 -12.85 22.13
N GLN A 184 -9.11 -12.22 21.11
CA GLN A 184 -10.57 -12.21 20.94
C GLN A 184 -11.18 -13.62 20.83
N ILE A 185 -10.39 -14.59 20.33
CA ILE A 185 -10.84 -15.97 20.09
C ILE A 185 -10.44 -16.88 21.25
N TRP A 186 -9.16 -16.81 21.67
CA TRP A 186 -8.56 -17.79 22.55
C TRP A 186 -8.40 -17.34 24.02
N SER A 187 -8.37 -16.03 24.27
CA SER A 187 -8.11 -15.44 25.60
C SER A 187 -8.82 -14.10 25.76
N PRO A 188 -10.18 -14.06 25.79
CA PRO A 188 -10.95 -12.80 25.81
C PRO A 188 -10.62 -11.87 26.98
N ASP A 189 -10.16 -12.42 28.11
CA ASP A 189 -9.67 -11.69 29.28
C ASP A 189 -8.43 -10.84 29.00
N LYS A 190 -7.64 -11.18 27.98
CA LYS A 190 -6.44 -10.44 27.57
C LYS A 190 -6.70 -9.32 26.57
N VAL A 191 -7.87 -9.26 25.96
CA VAL A 191 -8.20 -8.25 24.93
C VAL A 191 -8.03 -6.83 25.48
N ALA A 192 -8.50 -6.57 26.72
CA ALA A 192 -8.41 -5.26 27.34
C ALA A 192 -6.95 -4.79 27.54
N ILE A 193 -6.00 -5.71 27.66
CA ILE A 193 -4.57 -5.42 27.78
C ILE A 193 -3.90 -5.32 26.41
N MET A 194 -4.23 -6.24 25.48
CA MET A 194 -3.58 -6.32 24.17
C MET A 194 -3.98 -5.16 23.25
N LYS A 195 -5.22 -4.72 23.31
CA LYS A 195 -5.72 -3.66 22.43
C LYS A 195 -4.95 -2.33 22.56
N PRO A 196 -4.76 -1.72 23.74
CA PRO A 196 -3.98 -0.48 23.85
C PRO A 196 -2.52 -0.67 23.42
N MET A 197 -1.91 -1.83 23.67
CA MET A 197 -0.54 -2.13 23.24
C MET A 197 -0.46 -2.23 21.69
N ALA A 198 -1.45 -2.85 21.06
CA ALA A 198 -1.54 -2.93 19.60
C ALA A 198 -1.75 -1.55 18.96
N ASP A 199 -2.62 -0.72 19.54
CA ASP A 199 -2.88 0.63 19.07
C ASP A 199 -1.65 1.54 19.24
N GLU A 200 -0.93 1.43 20.37
CA GLU A 200 0.31 2.17 20.63
C GLU A 200 1.42 1.78 19.63
N ALA A 201 1.71 0.49 19.50
CA ALA A 201 2.73 -0.02 18.57
C ALA A 201 2.42 0.38 17.13
N TYR A 202 1.14 0.29 16.71
CA TYR A 202 0.69 0.75 15.41
C TYR A 202 0.93 2.25 15.21
N ASN A 203 0.56 3.08 16.18
CA ASN A 203 0.71 4.53 16.07
C ASN A 203 2.19 4.95 16.00
N ILE A 204 3.07 4.29 16.76
CA ILE A 204 4.51 4.52 16.70
C ILE A 204 5.05 4.18 15.30
N ALA A 205 4.70 3.01 14.76
CA ALA A 205 5.13 2.59 13.44
C ALA A 205 4.56 3.52 12.34
N ALA A 206 3.28 3.91 12.44
CA ALA A 206 2.63 4.80 11.49
C ALA A 206 3.26 6.22 11.50
N ALA A 207 3.69 6.72 12.65
CA ALA A 207 4.36 8.01 12.75
C ALA A 207 5.72 8.04 12.02
N GLN A 208 6.36 6.89 11.83
CA GLN A 208 7.60 6.75 11.03
C GLN A 208 7.33 6.60 9.53
N ASN A 209 6.11 6.24 9.16
CA ASN A 209 5.70 5.98 7.77
C ASN A 209 5.20 7.27 7.09
N VAL A 210 6.01 8.33 7.17
CA VAL A 210 5.70 9.64 6.59
C VAL A 210 6.75 9.98 5.54
N GLU A 211 6.29 10.39 4.36
CA GLU A 211 7.18 10.90 3.32
C GLU A 211 7.82 12.21 3.78
N THR A 212 9.16 12.28 3.71
CA THR A 212 9.94 13.48 4.08
C THR A 212 9.85 14.51 2.95
N ALA A 213 8.66 14.90 2.55
CA ALA A 213 8.46 15.97 1.60
C ALA A 213 8.34 17.32 2.34
N SER A 214 9.05 18.34 1.86
CA SER A 214 8.89 19.70 2.38
C SER A 214 7.51 20.24 2.00
N THR A 215 6.60 20.30 2.95
CA THR A 215 5.28 20.93 2.79
C THR A 215 5.37 22.45 2.93
N TYR A 216 6.22 23.09 2.13
CA TYR A 216 6.27 24.55 2.08
C TYR A 216 5.11 25.07 1.22
N ILE A 217 4.03 25.49 1.86
CA ILE A 217 2.90 26.16 1.21
C ILE A 217 3.26 27.64 1.06
N SER A 218 3.70 28.03 -0.13
CA SER A 218 3.84 29.45 -0.48
C SER A 218 2.48 29.97 -0.99
N PRO A 219 1.85 30.94 -0.32
CA PRO A 219 0.63 31.54 -0.83
C PRO A 219 0.92 32.29 -2.13
N GLN A 220 0.22 31.94 -3.20
CA GLN A 220 0.34 32.60 -4.50
C GLN A 220 -0.47 33.88 -4.49
N ILE A 221 0.17 35.00 -4.10
CA ILE A 221 -0.46 36.33 -3.95
C ILE A 221 -0.44 37.15 -5.26
N SER A 222 0.11 36.60 -6.34
CA SER A 222 0.28 37.32 -7.61
C SER A 222 -1.05 37.77 -8.29
N GLY A 223 -2.21 37.28 -7.84
CA GLY A 223 -3.52 37.68 -8.36
C GLY A 223 -4.18 38.86 -7.65
N TYR A 224 -3.64 39.33 -6.53
CA TYR A 224 -4.24 40.43 -5.73
C TYR A 224 -3.72 41.84 -6.05
N PHE A 225 -2.72 41.95 -6.89
CA PHE A 225 -2.13 43.22 -7.29
C PHE A 225 -2.30 43.43 -8.80
N ARG A 226 -3.54 43.63 -9.24
CA ARG A 226 -3.90 44.21 -10.52
C ARG A 226 -4.83 45.38 -10.30
#